data_ed7e61570670443b48a2e8ec9c3d0ec3
#
_entry.id   ed7e61570670443b48a2e8ec9c3d0ec3
#
_cell.length_a   1.000
_cell.length_b   1.000
_cell.length_c   1.000
_cell.angle_alpha   90.00
_cell.angle_beta   90.00
_cell.angle_gamma   90.00
#
_symmetry.space_group_name_H-M   'P 1'
#
loop_
_entity.id
_entity.type
_entity.pdbx_description
1 polymer ?
#
loop_
_entity_poly.entity_id
_entity_poly.type
_entity_poly.pdbx_seq_one_letter_code
_entity_poly.pdbx_strand_id
1 'polypeptide(L)'
;MAHKERHTAPKKKGGAVKILLAVVLLLVLAAGAAGVFAYNEIHGNGKPGTEVTVSIPQGSGVAAIANRLKEAGVIRSTYLFRWYVGQKGVAGKLQYGDFTLQTGANAYDAIIAVLSQYAKADTVRITIPEGTTAIAIARKMEEAGLCSAEDFLKEANEGDFSAYTFWQYVPDDKDAPDRFMKCEGYLFPETYEFLKDDTVHNYVATFYAQFDAQITDAMYAKLKEQGMTLNELVTLAS
;
A
#
# COMPACT_ATOMS: atom_id res chain seq x y z
N MET A 1 45.31 -51.18 67.54
CA MET A 1 44.26 -50.86 66.57
C MET A 1 44.27 -49.36 66.31
N ALA A 2 44.81 -48.94 65.19
CA ALA A 2 44.94 -47.51 64.84
C ALA A 2 43.75 -47.06 63.94
N HIS A 3 42.93 -46.14 64.46
CA HIS A 3 41.85 -45.53 63.73
C HIS A 3 42.41 -44.44 62.75
N LYS A 4 42.28 -44.71 61.46
CA LYS A 4 42.69 -43.79 60.39
C LYS A 4 41.57 -42.84 60.10
N GLU A 5 41.61 -41.59 60.60
CA GLU A 5 40.71 -40.57 60.30
C GLU A 5 40.95 -40.11 58.86
N ARG A 6 39.86 -40.18 58.04
CA ARG A 6 39.86 -39.63 56.67
C ARG A 6 39.50 -38.15 56.72
N HIS A 7 40.44 -37.28 56.50
CA HIS A 7 40.21 -35.88 56.27
C HIS A 7 39.52 -35.69 54.87
N THR A 8 38.27 -35.37 54.87
CA THR A 8 37.57 -34.91 53.65
C THR A 8 37.90 -33.45 53.41
N ALA A 9 38.64 -33.17 52.33
CA ALA A 9 38.97 -31.79 51.91
C ALA A 9 37.69 -30.99 51.54
N PRO A 10 37.57 -29.71 51.93
CA PRO A 10 36.43 -28.91 51.62
C PRO A 10 36.33 -28.62 50.10
N LYS A 11 35.18 -28.96 49.46
CA LYS A 11 34.90 -28.68 48.09
C LYS A 11 34.87 -27.14 47.90
N LYS A 12 35.78 -26.61 47.06
CA LYS A 12 35.80 -25.19 46.65
C LYS A 12 34.52 -24.78 45.93
N LYS A 13 33.50 -24.32 46.66
CA LYS A 13 32.24 -23.77 46.11
C LYS A 13 32.39 -22.39 45.47
N GLY A 14 33.57 -21.76 45.44
CA GLY A 14 33.77 -20.39 44.98
C GLY A 14 33.87 -20.20 43.46
N GLY A 15 34.11 -21.25 42.67
CA GLY A 15 34.25 -21.12 41.21
C GLY A 15 32.92 -20.91 40.47
N ALA A 16 31.92 -21.71 40.84
CA ALA A 16 30.59 -21.66 40.19
C ALA A 16 29.88 -20.31 40.43
N VAL A 17 30.02 -19.74 41.64
CA VAL A 17 29.45 -18.42 41.95
C VAL A 17 30.11 -17.30 41.13
N LYS A 18 31.43 -17.34 40.95
CA LYS A 18 32.15 -16.36 40.14
C LYS A 18 31.77 -16.45 38.67
N ILE A 19 31.60 -17.67 38.15
CA ILE A 19 31.14 -17.87 36.76
C ILE A 19 29.69 -17.35 36.60
N LEU A 20 28.80 -17.65 37.55
CA LEU A 20 27.43 -17.15 37.53
C LEU A 20 27.37 -15.61 37.53
N LEU A 21 28.14 -14.95 38.41
CA LEU A 21 28.25 -13.49 38.46
C LEU A 21 28.80 -12.89 37.16
N ALA A 22 29.81 -13.55 36.55
CA ALA A 22 30.34 -13.11 35.26
C ALA A 22 29.32 -13.22 34.14
N VAL A 23 28.53 -14.30 34.10
CA VAL A 23 27.43 -14.48 33.12
C VAL A 23 26.34 -13.43 33.34
N VAL A 24 25.92 -13.17 34.57
CA VAL A 24 24.94 -12.13 34.89
C VAL A 24 25.43 -10.75 34.47
N LEU A 25 26.69 -10.42 34.77
CA LEU A 25 27.30 -9.16 34.36
C LEU A 25 27.32 -9.03 32.83
N LEU A 26 27.68 -10.08 32.12
CA LEU A 26 27.69 -10.09 30.63
C LEU A 26 26.29 -9.91 30.06
N LEU A 27 25.27 -10.54 30.63
CA LEU A 27 23.87 -10.35 30.24
C LEU A 27 23.39 -8.93 30.49
N VAL A 28 23.78 -8.33 31.62
CA VAL A 28 23.42 -6.91 31.92
C VAL A 28 24.09 -5.97 30.93
N LEU A 29 25.38 -6.19 30.61
CA LEU A 29 26.07 -5.38 29.59
C LEU A 29 25.46 -5.55 28.20
N ALA A 30 25.13 -6.79 27.81
CA ALA A 30 24.46 -7.06 26.53
C ALA A 30 23.07 -6.39 26.46
N ALA A 31 22.27 -6.46 27.53
CA ALA A 31 20.98 -5.80 27.63
C ALA A 31 21.13 -4.26 27.56
N GLY A 32 22.14 -3.69 28.24
CA GLY A 32 22.46 -2.27 28.17
C GLY A 32 22.82 -1.82 26.74
N ALA A 33 23.69 -2.58 26.06
CA ALA A 33 24.07 -2.30 24.68
C ALA A 33 22.88 -2.40 23.71
N ALA A 34 22.03 -3.42 23.88
CA ALA A 34 20.79 -3.57 23.11
C ALA A 34 19.81 -2.41 23.34
N GLY A 35 19.69 -1.94 24.59
CA GLY A 35 18.87 -0.78 24.96
C GLY A 35 19.36 0.51 24.30
N VAL A 36 20.66 0.78 24.32
CA VAL A 36 21.28 1.92 23.65
C VAL A 36 21.08 1.84 22.13
N PHE A 37 21.26 0.64 21.55
CA PHE A 37 21.01 0.42 20.12
C PHE A 37 19.55 0.74 19.77
N ALA A 38 18.59 0.19 20.51
CA ALA A 38 17.16 0.41 20.27
C ALA A 38 16.79 1.88 20.44
N TYR A 39 17.33 2.55 21.48
CA TYR A 39 17.11 3.97 21.72
C TYR A 39 17.59 4.83 20.53
N ASN A 40 18.82 4.61 20.07
CA ASN A 40 19.41 5.34 18.94
C ASN A 40 18.70 5.06 17.62
N GLU A 41 18.19 3.83 17.45
CA GLU A 41 17.45 3.44 16.25
C GLU A 41 16.08 4.12 16.21
N ILE A 42 15.38 4.22 17.36
CA ILE A 42 14.04 4.80 17.45
C ILE A 42 14.09 6.34 17.39
N HIS A 43 15.05 6.96 18.07
CA HIS A 43 15.13 8.42 18.19
C HIS A 43 16.08 9.07 17.17
N GLY A 44 16.77 8.27 16.37
CA GLY A 44 17.81 8.75 15.46
C GLY A 44 19.11 9.09 16.18
N ASN A 45 20.19 9.25 15.43
CA ASN A 45 21.52 9.57 15.95
C ASN A 45 21.91 11.03 15.74
N GLY A 46 21.01 11.86 15.19
CA GLY A 46 21.21 13.29 14.92
C GLY A 46 22.28 13.62 13.84
N LYS A 47 22.80 12.59 13.14
CA LYS A 47 23.78 12.80 12.07
C LYS A 47 23.04 12.81 10.73
N PRO A 48 23.26 13.81 9.87
CA PRO A 48 22.65 13.84 8.56
C PRO A 48 23.14 12.65 7.73
N GLY A 49 22.19 11.90 7.15
CA GLY A 49 22.47 10.83 6.21
C GLY A 49 22.47 11.33 4.76
N THR A 50 22.62 10.41 3.83
CA THR A 50 22.43 10.67 2.41
C THR A 50 20.95 10.55 2.08
N GLU A 51 20.41 11.44 1.26
CA GLU A 51 19.06 11.32 0.73
C GLU A 51 18.95 10.08 -0.18
N VAL A 52 17.87 9.35 0.00
CA VAL A 52 17.54 8.15 -0.78
C VAL A 52 16.04 8.13 -1.07
N THR A 53 15.69 7.78 -2.29
CA THR A 53 14.29 7.53 -2.65
C THR A 53 13.93 6.08 -2.37
N VAL A 54 12.87 5.87 -1.60
CA VAL A 54 12.33 4.55 -1.27
C VAL A 54 10.98 4.39 -1.93
N SER A 55 10.87 3.47 -2.89
CA SER A 55 9.62 3.14 -3.56
C SER A 55 8.87 2.07 -2.78
N ILE A 56 7.63 2.37 -2.38
CA ILE A 56 6.74 1.47 -1.65
C ILE A 56 5.56 1.12 -2.56
N PRO A 57 5.48 -0.12 -3.06
CA PRO A 57 4.38 -0.56 -3.91
C PRO A 57 3.03 -0.50 -3.20
N GLN A 58 1.97 -0.29 -3.97
CA GLN A 58 0.60 -0.35 -3.49
C GLN A 58 0.30 -1.72 -2.85
N GLY A 59 -0.46 -1.72 -1.75
CA GLY A 59 -0.77 -2.95 -1.01
C GLY A 59 0.38 -3.48 -0.13
N SER A 60 1.50 -2.78 -0.02
CA SER A 60 2.61 -3.17 0.85
C SER A 60 2.20 -3.14 2.32
N GLY A 61 2.25 -4.29 3.00
CA GLY A 61 2.10 -4.36 4.46
C GLY A 61 3.33 -3.82 5.19
N VAL A 62 3.19 -3.52 6.49
CA VAL A 62 4.27 -2.96 7.36
C VAL A 62 5.58 -3.75 7.27
N ALA A 63 5.51 -5.09 7.09
CA ALA A 63 6.69 -5.92 6.95
C ALA A 63 7.46 -5.65 5.63
N ALA A 64 6.75 -5.49 4.52
CA ALA A 64 7.33 -5.15 3.22
C ALA A 64 7.93 -3.74 3.24
N ILE A 65 7.22 -2.77 3.82
CA ILE A 65 7.70 -1.40 4.02
C ILE A 65 9.01 -1.41 4.83
N ALA A 66 9.04 -2.11 5.97
CA ALA A 66 10.22 -2.21 6.83
C ALA A 66 11.44 -2.82 6.10
N ASN A 67 11.22 -3.84 5.25
CA ASN A 67 12.29 -4.43 4.45
C ASN A 67 12.85 -3.42 3.43
N ARG A 68 11.99 -2.70 2.72
CA ARG A 68 12.40 -1.65 1.77
C ARG A 68 13.21 -0.53 2.44
N LEU A 69 12.75 -0.06 3.60
CA LEU A 69 13.47 0.94 4.39
C LEU A 69 14.85 0.44 4.84
N LYS A 70 14.97 -0.84 5.20
CA LYS A 70 16.25 -1.45 5.58
C LYS A 70 17.17 -1.61 4.37
N GLU A 71 16.68 -2.09 3.24
CA GLU A 71 17.43 -2.23 1.98
C GLU A 71 17.99 -0.88 1.51
N ALA A 72 17.20 0.18 1.66
CA ALA A 72 17.61 1.55 1.36
C ALA A 72 18.53 2.17 2.44
N GLY A 73 18.83 1.48 3.53
CA GLY A 73 19.68 1.96 4.61
C GLY A 73 19.04 3.03 5.51
N VAL A 74 17.75 3.25 5.42
CA VAL A 74 17.00 4.23 6.23
C VAL A 74 16.87 3.74 7.66
N ILE A 75 16.61 2.44 7.87
CA ILE A 75 16.54 1.78 9.17
C ILE A 75 17.52 0.60 9.22
N ARG A 76 17.93 0.19 10.43
CA ARG A 76 18.80 -0.96 10.65
C ARG A 76 18.03 -2.21 11.06
N SER A 77 16.91 -2.04 11.77
CA SER A 77 16.11 -3.12 12.34
C SER A 77 14.67 -3.09 11.89
N THR A 78 14.30 -4.04 11.01
CA THR A 78 12.90 -4.24 10.59
C THR A 78 12.00 -4.65 11.75
N TYR A 79 12.55 -5.41 12.72
CA TYR A 79 11.82 -5.86 13.90
C TYR A 79 11.42 -4.67 14.79
N LEU A 80 12.36 -3.78 15.11
CA LEU A 80 12.11 -2.60 15.95
C LEU A 80 11.13 -1.64 15.26
N PHE A 81 11.28 -1.42 13.96
CA PHE A 81 10.36 -0.55 13.21
C PHE A 81 8.93 -1.10 13.22
N ARG A 82 8.75 -2.40 12.91
CA ARG A 82 7.42 -3.04 12.94
C ARG A 82 6.79 -3.00 14.33
N TRP A 83 7.57 -3.28 15.37
CA TRP A 83 7.10 -3.18 16.75
C TRP A 83 6.67 -1.74 17.08
N TYR A 84 7.48 -0.75 16.70
CA TYR A 84 7.18 0.66 16.95
C TYR A 84 5.91 1.14 16.23
N VAL A 85 5.75 0.81 14.95
CA VAL A 85 4.52 1.09 14.17
C VAL A 85 3.30 0.45 14.84
N GLY A 86 3.43 -0.79 15.34
CA GLY A 86 2.37 -1.48 16.07
C GLY A 86 2.01 -0.78 17.38
N GLN A 87 3.01 -0.36 18.18
CA GLN A 87 2.78 0.37 19.43
C GLN A 87 2.08 1.73 19.22
N LYS A 88 2.44 2.41 18.14
CA LYS A 88 1.81 3.69 17.76
C LYS A 88 0.42 3.53 17.11
N GLY A 89 0.04 2.34 16.71
CA GLY A 89 -1.25 2.07 16.03
C GLY A 89 -1.37 2.75 14.65
N VAL A 90 -0.25 3.01 13.98
CA VAL A 90 -0.21 3.80 12.73
C VAL A 90 -0.04 2.95 11.48
N ALA A 91 -0.14 1.63 11.58
CA ALA A 91 0.05 0.70 10.46
C ALA A 91 -0.82 1.04 9.23
N GLY A 92 -2.08 1.42 9.45
CA GLY A 92 -3.02 1.80 8.39
C GLY A 92 -2.85 3.22 7.84
N LYS A 93 -1.89 4.01 8.39
CA LYS A 93 -1.61 5.37 7.90
C LYS A 93 -0.42 5.42 6.96
N LEU A 94 0.37 4.36 6.89
CA LEU A 94 1.52 4.30 5.99
C LEU A 94 1.04 4.17 4.55
N GLN A 95 1.51 5.08 3.70
CA GLN A 95 1.10 5.19 2.30
C GLN A 95 2.08 4.46 1.37
N TYR A 96 1.65 4.21 0.14
CA TYR A 96 2.47 3.72 -0.96
C TYR A 96 2.95 4.90 -1.83
N GLY A 97 4.00 4.69 -2.62
CA GLY A 97 4.60 5.67 -3.51
C GLY A 97 6.08 5.87 -3.26
N ASP A 98 6.64 6.91 -3.86
CA ASP A 98 8.05 7.26 -3.75
C ASP A 98 8.27 8.30 -2.65
N PHE A 99 9.12 7.95 -1.68
CA PHE A 99 9.42 8.79 -0.53
C PHE A 99 10.90 9.14 -0.50
N THR A 100 11.22 10.43 -0.38
CA THR A 100 12.59 10.88 -0.13
C THR A 100 12.86 10.85 1.38
N LEU A 101 13.80 10.01 1.79
CA LEU A 101 14.21 9.78 3.15
C LEU A 101 15.73 9.90 3.27
N GLN A 102 16.24 9.98 4.50
CA GLN A 102 17.68 10.03 4.74
C GLN A 102 18.16 8.73 5.37
N THR A 103 19.34 8.25 4.96
CA THR A 103 19.94 7.03 5.52
C THR A 103 20.40 7.26 6.96
N GLY A 104 20.00 6.37 7.89
CA GLY A 104 20.56 6.26 9.24
C GLY A 104 20.38 7.45 10.18
N ALA A 105 19.75 8.53 9.75
CA ALA A 105 19.67 9.79 10.51
C ALA A 105 18.30 10.03 11.16
N ASN A 106 17.25 9.42 10.61
CA ASN A 106 15.88 9.76 10.99
C ASN A 106 15.39 8.95 12.19
N ALA A 107 14.75 9.64 13.12
CA ALA A 107 13.91 9.00 14.12
C ALA A 107 12.72 8.29 13.46
N TYR A 108 12.25 7.20 14.05
CA TYR A 108 11.09 6.46 13.50
C TYR A 108 9.84 7.32 13.37
N ASP A 109 9.62 8.30 14.27
CA ASP A 109 8.50 9.24 14.14
C ASP A 109 8.63 10.11 12.89
N ALA A 110 9.84 10.55 12.53
CA ALA A 110 10.07 11.32 11.30
C ALA A 110 9.84 10.48 10.05
N ILE A 111 10.32 9.22 10.05
CA ILE A 111 10.06 8.27 8.95
C ILE A 111 8.55 8.04 8.79
N ILE A 112 7.85 7.75 9.88
CA ILE A 112 6.40 7.53 9.88
C ILE A 112 5.67 8.79 9.40
N ALA A 113 6.10 9.98 9.81
CA ALA A 113 5.49 11.24 9.36
C ALA A 113 5.60 11.39 7.84
N VAL A 114 6.78 11.11 7.26
CA VAL A 114 6.98 11.14 5.80
C VAL A 114 6.13 10.08 5.11
N LEU A 115 6.13 8.83 5.60
CA LEU A 115 5.35 7.73 5.03
C LEU A 115 3.84 7.88 5.22
N SER A 116 3.38 8.71 6.15
CA SER A 116 1.97 9.02 6.39
C SER A 116 1.51 10.27 5.64
N GLN A 117 2.44 11.07 5.13
CA GLN A 117 2.11 12.08 4.15
C GLN A 117 1.81 11.32 2.85
N TYR A 118 0.77 11.76 2.14
CA TYR A 118 0.62 11.28 0.77
C TYR A 118 1.97 11.47 0.09
N ALA A 119 2.60 10.38 -0.33
CA ALA A 119 3.63 10.48 -1.33
C ALA A 119 3.07 11.44 -2.35
N LYS A 120 3.86 12.40 -2.83
CA LYS A 120 3.55 13.07 -4.08
C LYS A 120 3.58 11.95 -5.12
N ALA A 121 2.49 11.17 -5.15
CA ALA A 121 2.26 10.27 -6.24
C ALA A 121 2.33 11.18 -7.47
N ASP A 122 3.13 10.83 -8.42
CA ASP A 122 3.14 11.53 -9.69
C ASP A 122 1.78 11.26 -10.33
N THR A 123 0.80 12.07 -9.92
CA THR A 123 -0.59 11.94 -10.34
C THR A 123 -0.84 12.88 -11.50
N VAL A 124 -1.63 12.41 -12.43
CA VAL A 124 -2.16 13.20 -13.53
C VAL A 124 -3.63 13.42 -13.27
N ARG A 125 -4.02 14.70 -13.29
CA ARG A 125 -5.43 15.06 -13.20
C ARG A 125 -6.03 15.17 -14.60
N ILE A 126 -7.09 14.39 -14.85
CA ILE A 126 -7.81 14.38 -16.13
C ILE A 126 -9.29 14.70 -15.88
N THR A 127 -9.80 15.71 -16.58
CA THR A 127 -11.22 16.05 -16.57
C THR A 127 -11.89 15.47 -17.81
N ILE A 128 -12.95 14.69 -17.60
CA ILE A 128 -13.81 14.11 -18.63
C ILE A 128 -15.13 14.86 -18.60
N PRO A 129 -15.40 15.74 -19.56
CA PRO A 129 -16.69 16.41 -19.69
C PRO A 129 -17.82 15.43 -20.04
N GLU A 130 -19.05 15.80 -19.70
CA GLU A 130 -20.25 15.10 -20.18
C GLU A 130 -20.27 15.02 -21.71
N GLY A 131 -20.81 13.94 -22.26
CA GLY A 131 -20.86 13.69 -23.70
C GLY A 131 -19.52 13.33 -24.35
N THR A 132 -18.48 13.02 -23.54
CA THR A 132 -17.19 12.56 -24.08
C THR A 132 -17.29 11.07 -24.42
N THR A 133 -17.00 10.70 -25.68
CA THR A 133 -17.02 9.30 -26.12
C THR A 133 -15.87 8.48 -25.52
N ALA A 134 -16.03 7.15 -25.45
CA ALA A 134 -14.99 6.25 -24.96
C ALA A 134 -13.66 6.40 -25.72
N ILE A 135 -13.72 6.61 -27.05
CA ILE A 135 -12.52 6.88 -27.88
C ILE A 135 -11.83 8.17 -27.43
N ALA A 136 -12.60 9.24 -27.18
CA ALA A 136 -12.03 10.51 -26.76
C ALA A 136 -11.43 10.42 -25.34
N ILE A 137 -12.03 9.63 -24.44
CA ILE A 137 -11.47 9.33 -23.13
C ILE A 137 -10.13 8.59 -23.27
N ALA A 138 -10.10 7.51 -24.07
CA ALA A 138 -8.89 6.73 -24.32
C ALA A 138 -7.74 7.59 -24.86
N ARG A 139 -8.01 8.51 -25.79
CA ARG A 139 -7.01 9.46 -26.28
C ARG A 139 -6.51 10.41 -25.20
N LYS A 140 -7.37 10.89 -24.31
CA LYS A 140 -6.95 11.71 -23.17
C LYS A 140 -6.04 10.95 -22.22
N MET A 141 -6.28 9.64 -22.00
CA MET A 141 -5.41 8.79 -21.19
C MET A 141 -4.03 8.64 -21.84
N GLU A 142 -3.97 8.47 -23.16
CA GLU A 142 -2.75 8.37 -23.94
C GLU A 142 -1.97 9.70 -23.98
N GLU A 143 -2.63 10.81 -24.24
CA GLU A 143 -2.06 12.17 -24.22
C GLU A 143 -1.49 12.52 -22.84
N ALA A 144 -2.11 12.00 -21.78
CA ALA A 144 -1.65 12.14 -20.40
C ALA A 144 -0.45 11.23 -20.05
N GLY A 145 -0.06 10.32 -20.96
CA GLY A 145 1.06 9.39 -20.78
C GLY A 145 0.77 8.26 -19.77
N LEU A 146 -0.50 7.89 -19.57
CA LEU A 146 -0.90 6.85 -18.63
C LEU A 146 -0.90 5.45 -19.28
N CYS A 147 -1.48 5.32 -20.47
CA CYS A 147 -1.52 4.07 -21.23
C CYS A 147 -1.80 4.38 -22.72
N SER A 148 -1.66 3.39 -23.60
CA SER A 148 -2.11 3.56 -24.99
C SER A 148 -3.64 3.59 -25.07
N ALA A 149 -4.18 4.35 -26.03
CA ALA A 149 -5.63 4.39 -26.26
C ALA A 149 -6.20 3.01 -26.61
N GLU A 150 -5.41 2.20 -27.34
CA GLU A 150 -5.78 0.82 -27.73
C GLU A 150 -5.90 -0.08 -26.50
N ASP A 151 -4.90 -0.08 -25.60
CA ASP A 151 -4.92 -0.89 -24.39
C ASP A 151 -6.06 -0.49 -23.46
N PHE A 152 -6.31 0.82 -23.33
CA PHE A 152 -7.43 1.33 -22.54
C PHE A 152 -8.77 0.83 -23.06
N LEU A 153 -9.03 0.98 -24.36
CA LEU A 153 -10.28 0.54 -24.97
C LEU A 153 -10.44 -0.99 -24.92
N LYS A 154 -9.37 -1.72 -25.15
CA LYS A 154 -9.37 -3.18 -25.02
C LYS A 154 -9.75 -3.60 -23.61
N GLU A 155 -9.08 -3.07 -22.60
CA GLU A 155 -9.39 -3.40 -21.21
C GLU A 155 -10.80 -3.00 -20.82
N ALA A 156 -11.27 -1.81 -21.24
CA ALA A 156 -12.63 -1.34 -20.94
C ALA A 156 -13.72 -2.23 -21.58
N ASN A 157 -13.46 -2.86 -22.71
CA ASN A 157 -14.44 -3.73 -23.39
C ASN A 157 -14.34 -5.21 -22.97
N GLU A 158 -13.13 -5.70 -22.70
CA GLU A 158 -12.85 -7.14 -22.54
C GLU A 158 -12.44 -7.52 -21.11
N GLY A 159 -12.07 -6.55 -20.27
CA GLY A 159 -11.62 -6.76 -18.89
C GLY A 159 -12.72 -7.34 -17.99
N ASP A 160 -12.32 -8.00 -16.90
CA ASP A 160 -13.25 -8.52 -15.89
C ASP A 160 -13.55 -7.47 -14.83
N PHE A 161 -14.74 -6.90 -14.88
CA PHE A 161 -15.26 -5.92 -13.93
C PHE A 161 -16.50 -6.44 -13.19
N SER A 162 -16.67 -7.75 -13.09
CA SER A 162 -17.78 -8.42 -12.41
C SER A 162 -17.95 -8.07 -10.94
N ALA A 163 -16.93 -7.45 -10.32
CA ALA A 163 -17.02 -6.92 -8.97
C ALA A 163 -17.97 -5.71 -8.83
N TYR A 164 -18.29 -5.00 -9.91
CA TYR A 164 -19.20 -3.86 -9.90
C TYR A 164 -20.65 -4.29 -10.18
N THR A 165 -21.58 -3.68 -9.44
CA THR A 165 -23.00 -4.06 -9.50
C THR A 165 -23.59 -3.84 -10.89
N PHE A 166 -23.24 -2.73 -11.56
CA PHE A 166 -23.77 -2.42 -12.90
C PHE A 166 -23.34 -3.41 -13.98
N TRP A 167 -22.18 -4.08 -13.80
CA TRP A 167 -21.56 -4.93 -14.84
C TRP A 167 -22.47 -6.08 -15.28
N GLN A 168 -23.27 -6.63 -14.37
CA GLN A 168 -24.24 -7.68 -14.69
C GLN A 168 -25.40 -7.20 -15.60
N TYR A 169 -25.59 -5.89 -15.72
CA TYR A 169 -26.64 -5.27 -16.54
C TYR A 169 -26.09 -4.76 -17.89
N VAL A 170 -24.79 -4.84 -18.11
CA VAL A 170 -24.17 -4.50 -19.39
C VAL A 170 -24.46 -5.64 -20.37
N PRO A 171 -25.19 -5.42 -21.46
CA PRO A 171 -25.55 -6.51 -22.38
C PRO A 171 -24.33 -7.04 -23.12
N ASP A 172 -24.35 -8.34 -23.46
CA ASP A 172 -23.41 -8.90 -24.41
C ASP A 172 -23.63 -8.34 -25.81
N ASP A 173 -22.61 -8.42 -26.68
CA ASP A 173 -22.69 -7.88 -28.05
C ASP A 173 -23.81 -8.50 -28.90
N LYS A 174 -24.15 -9.79 -28.64
CA LYS A 174 -25.29 -10.46 -29.27
C LYS A 174 -26.65 -9.86 -28.91
N ASP A 175 -26.76 -9.23 -27.72
CA ASP A 175 -27.99 -8.65 -27.18
C ASP A 175 -28.07 -7.12 -27.44
N ALA A 176 -26.98 -6.52 -27.95
CA ALA A 176 -26.89 -5.12 -28.34
C ALA A 176 -26.05 -4.96 -29.63
N PRO A 177 -26.53 -5.48 -30.77
CA PRO A 177 -25.74 -5.55 -32.01
C PRO A 177 -25.43 -4.18 -32.62
N ASP A 178 -26.22 -3.15 -32.30
CA ASP A 178 -26.02 -1.78 -32.81
C ASP A 178 -25.07 -0.96 -31.92
N ARG A 179 -24.58 -1.53 -30.81
CA ARG A 179 -23.64 -0.86 -29.90
C ARG A 179 -22.24 -0.89 -30.49
N PHE A 180 -21.63 0.30 -30.61
CA PHE A 180 -20.28 0.45 -31.17
C PHE A 180 -19.18 -0.11 -30.24
N MET A 181 -19.31 0.10 -28.92
CA MET A 181 -18.39 -0.39 -27.91
C MET A 181 -19.12 -0.76 -26.62
N LYS A 182 -18.68 -1.84 -25.95
CA LYS A 182 -19.27 -2.30 -24.69
C LYS A 182 -19.16 -1.25 -23.58
N CYS A 183 -18.04 -0.49 -23.54
CA CYS A 183 -17.75 0.51 -22.53
C CYS A 183 -18.44 1.86 -22.77
N GLU A 184 -19.04 2.10 -23.95
CA GLU A 184 -19.64 3.40 -24.28
C GLU A 184 -20.77 3.75 -23.33
N GLY A 185 -20.72 4.96 -22.74
CA GLY A 185 -21.69 5.47 -21.78
C GLY A 185 -21.45 5.01 -20.32
N TYR A 186 -20.57 4.04 -20.06
CA TYR A 186 -20.27 3.55 -18.70
C TYR A 186 -18.99 4.17 -18.11
N LEU A 187 -18.23 4.91 -18.88
CA LEU A 187 -17.07 5.67 -18.40
C LEU A 187 -17.55 7.03 -17.88
N PHE A 188 -17.81 7.13 -16.58
CA PHE A 188 -18.51 8.28 -15.98
C PHE A 188 -17.75 9.60 -16.16
N PRO A 189 -18.40 10.70 -16.54
CA PRO A 189 -17.78 12.01 -16.67
C PRO A 189 -17.50 12.63 -15.29
N GLU A 190 -16.22 12.87 -14.96
CA GLU A 190 -15.76 13.45 -13.71
C GLU A 190 -14.31 13.96 -13.86
N THR A 191 -13.78 14.57 -12.82
CA THR A 191 -12.35 14.89 -12.71
C THR A 191 -11.65 13.84 -11.89
N TYR A 192 -10.74 13.11 -12.51
CA TYR A 192 -10.00 12.01 -11.92
C TYR A 192 -8.54 12.37 -11.63
N GLU A 193 -7.97 11.77 -10.60
CA GLU A 193 -6.54 11.77 -10.33
C GLU A 193 -6.00 10.35 -10.49
N PHE A 194 -5.15 10.14 -11.49
CA PHE A 194 -4.54 8.85 -11.79
C PHE A 194 -3.06 8.84 -11.39
N LEU A 195 -2.60 7.73 -10.83
CA LEU A 195 -1.18 7.45 -10.65
C LEU A 195 -0.55 7.14 -12.01
N LYS A 196 0.61 7.72 -12.34
CA LYS A 196 1.25 7.51 -13.65
C LYS A 196 1.67 6.07 -13.92
N ASP A 197 2.06 5.34 -12.88
CA ASP A 197 2.62 3.97 -13.01
C ASP A 197 1.64 2.90 -12.54
N ASP A 198 0.32 3.14 -12.71
CA ASP A 198 -0.71 2.16 -12.38
C ASP A 198 -1.02 1.25 -13.58
N THR A 199 -1.81 0.21 -13.37
CA THR A 199 -2.23 -0.70 -14.42
C THR A 199 -3.39 -0.14 -15.24
N VAL A 200 -3.49 -0.53 -16.51
CA VAL A 200 -4.62 -0.13 -17.37
C VAL A 200 -5.95 -0.59 -16.76
N HIS A 201 -5.96 -1.77 -16.12
CA HIS A 201 -7.12 -2.28 -15.40
C HIS A 201 -7.59 -1.30 -14.30
N ASN A 202 -6.66 -0.77 -13.48
CA ASN A 202 -7.00 0.18 -12.41
C ASN A 202 -7.47 1.51 -12.95
N TYR A 203 -6.95 1.96 -14.10
CA TYR A 203 -7.47 3.16 -14.76
C TYR A 203 -8.93 2.99 -15.17
N VAL A 204 -9.27 1.90 -15.85
CA VAL A 204 -10.64 1.60 -16.24
C VAL A 204 -11.54 1.39 -15.02
N ALA A 205 -11.05 0.64 -14.03
CA ALA A 205 -11.75 0.38 -12.77
C ALA A 205 -12.16 1.67 -12.05
N THR A 206 -11.35 2.72 -12.13
CA THR A 206 -11.65 4.03 -11.53
C THR A 206 -12.90 4.66 -12.15
N PHE A 207 -13.05 4.61 -13.48
CA PHE A 207 -14.24 5.09 -14.16
C PHE A 207 -15.47 4.26 -13.80
N TYR A 208 -15.33 2.93 -13.78
CA TYR A 208 -16.44 2.03 -13.50
C TYR A 208 -16.87 2.07 -12.03
N ALA A 209 -15.93 2.24 -11.10
CA ALA A 209 -16.26 2.47 -9.69
C ALA A 209 -17.12 3.75 -9.51
N GLN A 210 -16.77 4.82 -10.23
CA GLN A 210 -17.52 6.06 -10.18
C GLN A 210 -18.91 5.88 -10.79
N PHE A 211 -19.04 5.19 -11.92
CA PHE A 211 -20.33 4.88 -12.53
C PHE A 211 -21.18 4.04 -11.55
N ASP A 212 -20.65 2.96 -11.00
CA ASP A 212 -21.36 2.07 -10.07
C ASP A 212 -21.87 2.83 -8.83
N ALA A 213 -21.05 3.77 -8.31
CA ALA A 213 -21.43 4.61 -7.18
C ALA A 213 -22.59 5.58 -7.47
N GLN A 214 -22.78 5.99 -8.73
CA GLN A 214 -23.87 6.89 -9.13
C GLN A 214 -25.20 6.16 -9.35
N ILE A 215 -25.18 4.88 -9.67
CA ILE A 215 -26.39 4.08 -9.90
C ILE A 215 -26.86 3.47 -8.58
N THR A 216 -27.90 4.05 -8.01
CA THR A 216 -28.45 3.63 -6.71
C THR A 216 -29.44 2.47 -6.85
N ASP A 217 -29.67 1.73 -5.76
CA ASP A 217 -30.70 0.68 -5.70
C ASP A 217 -32.08 1.19 -6.06
N ALA A 218 -32.41 2.45 -5.69
CA ALA A 218 -33.66 3.10 -6.05
C ALA A 218 -33.79 3.31 -7.56
N MET A 219 -32.68 3.60 -8.27
CA MET A 219 -32.67 3.72 -9.73
C MET A 219 -32.89 2.37 -10.38
N TYR A 220 -32.25 1.30 -9.92
CA TYR A 220 -32.52 -0.06 -10.41
C TYR A 220 -33.98 -0.48 -10.21
N ALA A 221 -34.56 -0.18 -9.05
CA ALA A 221 -35.97 -0.48 -8.78
C ALA A 221 -36.89 0.28 -9.73
N LYS A 222 -36.60 1.56 -10.01
CA LYS A 222 -37.37 2.39 -10.93
C LYS A 222 -37.26 1.95 -12.41
N LEU A 223 -36.05 1.54 -12.84
CA LEU A 223 -35.85 0.96 -14.17
C LEU A 223 -36.71 -0.30 -14.36
N LYS A 224 -36.73 -1.18 -13.36
CA LYS A 224 -37.56 -2.39 -13.37
C LYS A 224 -39.06 -2.06 -13.43
N GLU A 225 -39.51 -1.08 -12.67
CA GLU A 225 -40.94 -0.61 -12.70
C GLU A 225 -41.32 -0.09 -14.08
N GLN A 226 -40.43 0.63 -14.76
CA GLN A 226 -40.65 1.19 -16.07
C GLN A 226 -40.43 0.20 -17.22
N GLY A 227 -39.94 -1.03 -16.93
CA GLY A 227 -39.59 -2.02 -17.95
C GLY A 227 -38.37 -1.60 -18.80
N MET A 228 -37.51 -0.73 -18.27
CA MET A 228 -36.34 -0.18 -18.92
C MET A 228 -35.08 -0.86 -18.45
N THR A 229 -34.14 -1.11 -19.33
CA THR A 229 -32.79 -1.61 -19.01
C THR A 229 -31.85 -0.48 -18.63
N LEU A 230 -30.77 -0.82 -17.91
CA LEU A 230 -29.71 0.15 -17.61
C LEU A 230 -29.07 0.69 -18.90
N ASN A 231 -28.89 -0.18 -19.92
CA ASN A 231 -28.33 0.24 -21.20
C ASN A 231 -29.21 1.26 -21.94
N GLU A 232 -30.54 1.10 -21.90
CA GLU A 232 -31.46 2.06 -22.46
C GLU A 232 -31.41 3.41 -21.72
N LEU A 233 -31.30 3.38 -20.38
CA LEU A 233 -31.12 4.60 -19.59
C LEU A 233 -29.82 5.32 -19.97
N VAL A 234 -28.69 4.60 -20.05
CA VAL A 234 -27.39 5.17 -20.44
C VAL A 234 -27.45 5.75 -21.84
N THR A 235 -28.04 5.04 -22.78
CA THR A 235 -28.22 5.52 -24.17
C THR A 235 -29.06 6.79 -24.26
N LEU A 236 -30.09 6.94 -23.42
CA LEU A 236 -30.90 8.15 -23.37
C LEU A 236 -30.19 9.34 -22.69
N ALA A 237 -29.23 9.05 -21.81
CA ALA A 237 -28.47 10.05 -21.05
C ALA A 237 -27.21 10.54 -21.77
N SER A 238 -26.75 9.81 -22.80
CA SER A 238 -25.56 10.12 -23.60
C SER A 238 -25.94 10.98 -24.81
#